data_e4db39f735c09dfa19ce01e99d7e16b0
#
_entry.id   e4db39f735c09dfa19ce01e99d7e16b0
#
_cell.length_a   1.000
_cell.length_b   1.000
_cell.length_c   1.000
_cell.angle_alpha   90.00
_cell.angle_beta   90.00
_cell.angle_gamma   90.00
#
_symmetry.space_group_name_H-M   'P 1'
#
loop_
_entity.id
_entity.type
_entity.pdbx_description
1 polymer ?
#
loop_
_entity_poly.entity_id
_entity_poly.type
_entity_poly.pdbx_seq_one_letter_code
_entity_poly.pdbx_strand_id
1 'polypeptide(L)'
;MAHLSDNPARTIVIDARSPQEYAVGHISGAISVSWRLFSRVDSGKPGDPGWATLKSPSEISAVLSQFGIDARKQVIAYASPDSWGADGRIIWMLRMCAFPNSMLLEGGYQAWADAGKPVSTEVTKLAPLAVSVASVDQSLRVTTAKVVAGLGRMKLADVRSSEEYMGTKASGGMRAGHIPGAVSMPFTTLLKSNGTLADPSQLIAQLGRIGITPNDDVVVHSADGVQSAFATLVINGLGYKARNYDGSFYEWAGDKGRQVVKQAAGHD
;
A
#
# COMPACT_ATOMS: atom_id res chain seq x y z
N MET A 1 -2.79 12.29 -13.00
CA MET A 1 -4.21 12.09 -12.58
C MET A 1 -4.82 11.05 -13.49
N ALA A 2 -5.40 10.00 -12.92
CA ALA A 2 -6.27 9.15 -13.72
C ALA A 2 -7.54 9.95 -13.99
N HIS A 3 -7.76 10.32 -15.25
CA HIS A 3 -9.11 10.66 -15.70
C HIS A 3 -9.86 9.33 -15.79
N LEU A 4 -10.93 9.17 -15.01
CA LEU A 4 -11.89 8.11 -15.30
C LEU A 4 -12.29 8.34 -16.76
N SER A 5 -11.93 7.39 -17.64
CA SER A 5 -12.28 7.48 -19.05
C SER A 5 -13.79 7.52 -19.15
N ASP A 6 -14.34 8.34 -20.05
CA ASP A 6 -15.78 8.43 -20.34
C ASP A 6 -16.36 7.10 -20.90
N ASN A 7 -15.56 6.02 -20.84
CA ASN A 7 -15.96 4.70 -21.30
C ASN A 7 -15.98 3.69 -20.14
N PRO A 8 -17.12 3.55 -19.42
CA PRO A 8 -17.27 2.60 -18.30
C PRO A 8 -17.00 1.14 -18.72
N ALA A 9 -17.20 0.79 -19.98
CA ALA A 9 -16.95 -0.57 -20.47
C ALA A 9 -15.47 -0.96 -20.46
N ARG A 10 -14.54 0.00 -20.40
CA ARG A 10 -13.09 -0.21 -20.41
C ARG A 10 -12.41 0.02 -19.07
N THR A 11 -13.16 0.44 -18.06
CA THR A 11 -12.61 0.79 -16.75
C THR A 11 -13.28 -0.03 -15.66
N ILE A 12 -12.49 -0.54 -14.71
CA ILE A 12 -12.95 -1.13 -13.47
C ILE A 12 -12.53 -0.18 -12.35
N VAL A 13 -13.51 0.25 -11.54
CA VAL A 13 -13.27 1.11 -10.39
C VAL A 13 -13.40 0.26 -9.13
N ILE A 14 -12.39 0.28 -8.28
CA ILE A 14 -12.32 -0.47 -7.02
C ILE A 14 -12.40 0.50 -5.85
N ASP A 15 -13.39 0.31 -4.99
CA ASP A 15 -13.46 0.91 -3.67
C ASP A 15 -12.72 0.01 -2.69
N ALA A 16 -11.58 0.47 -2.19
CA ALA A 16 -10.75 -0.26 -1.24
C ALA A 16 -11.06 0.08 0.22
N ARG A 17 -12.05 0.93 0.49
CA ARG A 17 -12.52 1.29 1.82
C ARG A 17 -13.25 0.12 2.49
N SER A 18 -13.71 0.34 3.71
CA SER A 18 -14.53 -0.65 4.41
C SER A 18 -15.87 -0.90 3.69
N PRO A 19 -16.46 -2.10 3.82
CA PRO A 19 -17.81 -2.36 3.29
C PRO A 19 -18.87 -1.40 3.84
N GLN A 20 -18.70 -0.90 5.05
CA GLN A 20 -19.60 0.06 5.68
C GLN A 20 -19.53 1.42 4.97
N GLU A 21 -18.33 1.93 4.69
CA GLU A 21 -18.14 3.17 3.94
C GLU A 21 -18.69 3.04 2.51
N TYR A 22 -18.44 1.90 1.85
CA TYR A 22 -19.01 1.61 0.53
C TYR A 22 -20.55 1.66 0.52
N ALA A 23 -21.19 1.05 1.53
CA ALA A 23 -22.66 1.02 1.62
C ALA A 23 -23.28 2.39 1.87
N VAL A 24 -22.58 3.28 2.57
CA VAL A 24 -23.04 4.67 2.82
C VAL A 24 -22.96 5.52 1.55
N GLY A 25 -21.95 5.26 0.69
CA GLY A 25 -21.79 5.95 -0.58
C GLY A 25 -20.45 5.63 -1.22
N HIS A 26 -20.44 5.38 -2.54
CA HIS A 26 -19.26 5.04 -3.33
C HIS A 26 -19.33 5.67 -4.71
N ILE A 27 -18.23 5.71 -5.44
CA ILE A 27 -18.19 6.17 -6.83
C ILE A 27 -19.09 5.26 -7.68
N SER A 28 -20.00 5.84 -8.43
CA SER A 28 -20.98 5.10 -9.24
C SER A 28 -20.28 4.06 -10.12
N GLY A 29 -20.72 2.80 -10.05
CA GLY A 29 -20.15 1.67 -10.78
C GLY A 29 -18.88 1.05 -10.15
N ALA A 30 -18.42 1.55 -9.01
CA ALA A 30 -17.31 0.93 -8.29
C ALA A 30 -17.72 -0.40 -7.62
N ILE A 31 -16.80 -1.36 -7.57
CA ILE A 31 -16.93 -2.60 -6.81
C ILE A 31 -16.16 -2.49 -5.49
N SER A 32 -16.73 -3.05 -4.41
CA SER A 32 -16.03 -3.10 -3.10
C SER A 32 -15.06 -4.29 -3.07
N VAL A 33 -13.77 -4.01 -2.91
CA VAL A 33 -12.72 -5.05 -2.85
C VAL A 33 -11.71 -4.71 -1.77
N SER A 34 -11.63 -5.54 -0.74
CA SER A 34 -10.66 -5.37 0.33
C SER A 34 -9.29 -5.95 -0.06
N TRP A 35 -8.20 -5.24 0.26
CA TRP A 35 -6.84 -5.74 0.13
C TRP A 35 -6.59 -7.06 0.89
N ARG A 36 -7.37 -7.31 1.96
CA ARG A 36 -7.28 -8.52 2.79
C ARG A 36 -7.57 -9.79 2.00
N LEU A 37 -8.39 -9.71 0.95
CA LEU A 37 -8.68 -10.85 0.08
C LEU A 37 -7.45 -11.40 -0.64
N PHE A 38 -6.44 -10.56 -0.86
CA PHE A 38 -5.18 -10.88 -1.54
C PHE A 38 -4.02 -11.15 -0.58
N SER A 39 -4.25 -11.06 0.73
CA SER A 39 -3.22 -11.15 1.76
C SER A 39 -3.53 -12.27 2.78
N ARG A 40 -2.49 -12.83 3.36
CA ARG A 40 -2.57 -13.91 4.36
C ARG A 40 -2.93 -13.34 5.73
N VAL A 41 -4.20 -13.04 5.93
CA VAL A 41 -4.76 -12.50 7.18
C VAL A 41 -5.82 -13.42 7.79
N ASP A 42 -6.16 -14.52 7.09
CA ASP A 42 -7.21 -15.45 7.50
C ASP A 42 -6.72 -16.47 8.54
N SER A 43 -5.39 -16.59 8.68
CA SER A 43 -4.74 -17.47 9.67
C SER A 43 -3.57 -16.74 10.33
N GLY A 44 -3.31 -17.05 11.59
CA GLY A 44 -2.29 -16.37 12.36
C GLY A 44 -2.72 -14.99 12.87
N LYS A 45 -1.77 -14.21 13.31
CA LYS A 45 -1.95 -12.87 13.89
C LYS A 45 -0.78 -11.95 13.54
N PRO A 46 -0.91 -10.63 13.72
CA PRO A 46 0.21 -9.70 13.60
C PRO A 46 1.43 -10.20 14.38
N GLY A 47 2.58 -10.24 13.71
CA GLY A 47 3.85 -10.75 14.27
C GLY A 47 4.20 -12.19 13.87
N ASP A 48 3.25 -12.98 13.42
CA ASP A 48 3.53 -14.31 12.90
C ASP A 48 4.25 -14.24 11.53
N PRO A 49 5.15 -15.18 11.22
CA PRO A 49 5.84 -15.20 9.93
C PRO A 49 4.86 -15.26 8.75
N GLY A 50 5.01 -14.35 7.81
CA GLY A 50 4.19 -14.27 6.60
C GLY A 50 2.78 -13.70 6.80
N TRP A 51 2.39 -13.28 8.00
CA TRP A 51 1.10 -12.62 8.22
C TRP A 51 1.05 -11.31 7.41
N ALA A 52 -0.11 -11.02 6.81
CA ALA A 52 -0.39 -9.91 5.89
C ALA A 52 0.42 -9.92 4.58
N THR A 53 1.31 -10.89 4.33
CA THR A 53 2.00 -11.02 3.04
C THR A 53 1.04 -11.50 1.94
N LEU A 54 1.43 -11.35 0.67
CA LEU A 54 0.60 -11.76 -0.45
C LEU A 54 0.31 -13.27 -0.44
N LYS A 55 -0.90 -13.62 -0.84
CA LYS A 55 -1.33 -14.98 -1.19
C LYS A 55 -0.58 -15.51 -2.41
N SER A 56 -0.73 -16.78 -2.70
CA SER A 56 -0.16 -17.43 -3.89
C SER A 56 -0.80 -16.91 -5.18
N PRO A 57 -0.13 -17.05 -6.34
CA PRO A 57 -0.70 -16.69 -7.64
C PRO A 57 -2.07 -17.33 -7.91
N SER A 58 -2.26 -18.59 -7.52
CA SER A 58 -3.55 -19.29 -7.69
C SER A 58 -4.67 -18.71 -6.84
N GLU A 59 -4.39 -18.38 -5.57
CA GLU A 59 -5.36 -17.73 -4.67
C GLU A 59 -5.72 -16.33 -5.17
N ILE A 60 -4.74 -15.55 -5.63
CA ILE A 60 -4.96 -14.23 -6.23
C ILE A 60 -5.82 -14.37 -7.49
N SER A 61 -5.52 -15.35 -8.37
CA SER A 61 -6.31 -15.64 -9.57
C SER A 61 -7.77 -15.91 -9.25
N ALA A 62 -8.03 -16.71 -8.20
CA ALA A 62 -9.39 -17.03 -7.78
C ALA A 62 -10.18 -15.78 -7.35
N VAL A 63 -9.56 -14.88 -6.57
CA VAL A 63 -10.19 -13.62 -6.17
C VAL A 63 -10.45 -12.72 -7.38
N LEU A 64 -9.44 -12.51 -8.24
CA LEU A 64 -9.60 -11.68 -9.44
C LEU A 64 -10.71 -12.22 -10.35
N SER A 65 -10.78 -13.54 -10.52
CA SER A 65 -11.82 -14.21 -11.30
C SER A 65 -13.21 -14.00 -10.71
N GLN A 66 -13.37 -14.18 -9.41
CA GLN A 66 -14.62 -13.99 -8.69
C GLN A 66 -15.16 -12.56 -8.81
N PHE A 67 -14.28 -11.58 -8.71
CA PHE A 67 -14.65 -10.16 -8.79
C PHE A 67 -14.67 -9.61 -10.23
N GLY A 68 -14.39 -10.42 -11.25
CA GLY A 68 -14.41 -9.99 -12.65
C GLY A 68 -13.35 -8.95 -12.99
N ILE A 69 -12.21 -8.95 -12.29
CA ILE A 69 -11.14 -7.96 -12.48
C ILE A 69 -10.25 -8.38 -13.64
N ASP A 70 -10.38 -7.69 -14.77
CA ASP A 70 -9.79 -8.02 -16.07
C ASP A 70 -8.54 -7.17 -16.35
N ALA A 71 -7.39 -7.81 -16.58
CA ALA A 71 -6.11 -7.14 -16.88
C ALA A 71 -6.12 -6.35 -18.21
N ARG A 72 -7.07 -6.64 -19.12
CA ARG A 72 -7.24 -5.93 -20.39
C ARG A 72 -7.92 -4.58 -20.22
N LYS A 73 -8.52 -4.33 -19.06
CA LYS A 73 -9.16 -3.06 -18.70
C LYS A 73 -8.22 -2.17 -17.90
N GLN A 74 -8.54 -0.89 -17.88
CA GLN A 74 -7.97 0.02 -16.89
C GLN A 74 -8.57 -0.33 -15.52
N VAL A 75 -7.73 -0.48 -14.50
CA VAL A 75 -8.19 -0.70 -13.12
C VAL A 75 -7.80 0.51 -12.28
N ILE A 76 -8.77 1.17 -11.70
CA ILE A 76 -8.56 2.34 -10.84
C ILE A 76 -9.02 1.97 -9.44
N ALA A 77 -8.15 2.09 -8.44
CA ALA A 77 -8.52 1.91 -7.05
C ALA A 77 -8.50 3.25 -6.31
N TYR A 78 -9.42 3.38 -5.36
CA TYR A 78 -9.47 4.51 -4.46
C TYR A 78 -9.74 4.06 -3.02
N ALA A 79 -9.34 4.92 -2.08
CA ALA A 79 -9.67 4.79 -0.68
C ALA A 79 -10.08 6.15 -0.12
N SER A 80 -10.22 6.28 1.19
CA SER A 80 -10.25 7.55 1.90
C SER A 80 -8.87 7.83 2.52
N PRO A 81 -8.56 9.07 2.89
CA PRO A 81 -7.33 9.38 3.61
C PRO A 81 -7.13 8.53 4.87
N ASP A 82 -8.23 8.15 5.51
CA ASP A 82 -8.25 7.33 6.73
C ASP A 82 -8.10 5.83 6.47
N SER A 83 -8.19 5.37 5.23
CA SER A 83 -8.09 3.94 4.88
C SER A 83 -6.66 3.45 4.65
N TRP A 84 -5.66 4.20 5.10
CA TRP A 84 -4.28 3.75 5.28
C TRP A 84 -3.57 3.24 4.02
N GLY A 85 -3.95 3.69 2.81
CA GLY A 85 -3.34 3.27 1.55
C GLY A 85 -3.79 1.87 1.09
N ALA A 86 -4.99 1.44 1.48
CA ALA A 86 -5.58 0.16 1.05
C ALA A 86 -5.67 0.01 -0.47
N ASP A 87 -6.00 1.10 -1.16
CA ASP A 87 -5.97 1.24 -2.62
C ASP A 87 -4.57 1.02 -3.19
N GLY A 88 -3.56 1.63 -2.57
CA GLY A 88 -2.16 1.43 -2.93
C GLY A 88 -1.72 -0.02 -2.80
N ARG A 89 -2.18 -0.73 -1.76
CA ARG A 89 -1.89 -2.15 -1.58
C ARG A 89 -2.48 -2.99 -2.71
N ILE A 90 -3.69 -2.69 -3.16
CA ILE A 90 -4.34 -3.38 -4.29
C ILE A 90 -3.60 -3.08 -5.59
N ILE A 91 -3.31 -1.81 -5.90
CA ILE A 91 -2.61 -1.44 -7.14
C ILE A 91 -1.19 -2.01 -7.18
N TRP A 92 -0.46 -1.98 -6.06
CA TRP A 92 0.86 -2.58 -5.95
C TRP A 92 0.82 -4.09 -6.29
N MET A 93 -0.13 -4.83 -5.73
CA MET A 93 -0.34 -6.25 -6.03
C MET A 93 -0.71 -6.46 -7.50
N LEU A 94 -1.66 -5.69 -8.04
CA LEU A 94 -2.08 -5.81 -9.43
C LEU A 94 -0.92 -5.61 -10.41
N ARG A 95 -0.05 -4.63 -10.17
CA ARG A 95 1.14 -4.40 -11.00
C ARG A 95 2.08 -5.60 -11.03
N MET A 96 2.29 -6.26 -9.88
CA MET A 96 3.08 -7.49 -9.82
C MET A 96 2.40 -8.68 -10.50
N CYS A 97 1.08 -8.64 -10.67
CA CYS A 97 0.28 -9.66 -11.33
C CYS A 97 0.02 -9.37 -12.82
N ALA A 98 0.86 -8.53 -13.45
CA ALA A 98 0.76 -8.16 -14.86
C ALA A 98 -0.53 -7.38 -15.22
N PHE A 99 -0.97 -6.47 -14.34
CA PHE A 99 -2.01 -5.47 -14.63
C PHE A 99 -1.37 -4.09 -14.86
N PRO A 100 -0.76 -3.82 -16.02
CA PRO A 100 0.02 -2.60 -16.26
C PRO A 100 -0.81 -1.32 -16.22
N ASN A 101 -2.10 -1.42 -16.58
CA ASN A 101 -3.04 -0.30 -16.62
C ASN A 101 -3.77 -0.12 -15.27
N SER A 102 -3.12 -0.45 -14.15
CA SER A 102 -3.67 -0.23 -12.82
C SER A 102 -3.11 1.03 -12.19
N MET A 103 -3.96 1.87 -11.58
CA MET A 103 -3.59 3.17 -11.04
C MET A 103 -4.45 3.59 -9.86
N LEU A 104 -3.95 4.55 -9.10
CA LEU A 104 -4.65 5.19 -7.99
C LEU A 104 -5.51 6.34 -8.50
N LEU A 105 -6.68 6.53 -7.88
CA LEU A 105 -7.46 7.76 -7.99
C LEU A 105 -6.92 8.75 -6.96
N GLU A 106 -6.27 9.80 -7.42
CA GLU A 106 -5.71 10.82 -6.55
C GLU A 106 -6.81 11.56 -5.78
N GLY A 107 -6.60 11.76 -4.47
CA GLY A 107 -7.57 12.36 -3.56
C GLY A 107 -8.70 11.42 -3.13
N GLY A 108 -8.78 10.22 -3.72
CA GLY A 108 -9.71 9.17 -3.31
C GLY A 108 -11.18 9.57 -3.41
N TYR A 109 -11.99 8.95 -2.54
CA TYR A 109 -13.44 9.18 -2.52
C TYR A 109 -13.82 10.62 -2.18
N GLN A 110 -13.12 11.24 -1.22
CA GLN A 110 -13.49 12.58 -0.76
C GLN A 110 -13.33 13.61 -1.87
N ALA A 111 -12.20 13.63 -2.58
CA ALA A 111 -11.98 14.56 -3.68
C ALA A 111 -12.98 14.35 -4.83
N TRP A 112 -13.42 13.12 -5.07
CA TRP A 112 -14.45 12.81 -6.04
C TRP A 112 -15.80 13.38 -5.63
N ALA A 113 -16.22 13.17 -4.39
CA ALA A 113 -17.50 13.66 -3.86
C ALA A 113 -17.54 15.18 -3.76
N ASP A 114 -16.45 15.81 -3.30
CA ASP A 114 -16.32 17.27 -3.20
C ASP A 114 -16.36 17.96 -4.57
N ALA A 115 -15.91 17.26 -5.61
CA ALA A 115 -16.03 17.72 -7.01
C ALA A 115 -17.45 17.55 -7.57
N GLY A 116 -18.43 17.11 -6.77
CA GLY A 116 -19.83 16.92 -7.19
C GLY A 116 -20.01 15.80 -8.23
N LYS A 117 -19.08 14.86 -8.30
CA LYS A 117 -19.13 13.77 -9.28
C LYS A 117 -20.07 12.65 -8.82
N PRO A 118 -20.57 11.80 -9.75
CA PRO A 118 -21.60 10.82 -9.46
C PRO A 118 -21.17 9.82 -8.36
N VAL A 119 -22.02 9.68 -7.34
CA VAL A 119 -21.91 8.69 -6.28
C VAL A 119 -23.19 7.83 -6.24
N SER A 120 -23.10 6.64 -5.65
CA SER A 120 -24.19 5.69 -5.55
C SER A 120 -24.14 4.94 -4.23
N THR A 121 -25.26 4.37 -3.82
CA THR A 121 -25.38 3.35 -2.77
C THR A 121 -25.75 1.97 -3.35
N GLU A 122 -25.94 1.88 -4.67
CA GLU A 122 -26.29 0.65 -5.36
C GLU A 122 -25.08 -0.27 -5.51
N VAL A 123 -25.20 -1.49 -5.00
CA VAL A 123 -24.10 -2.48 -5.04
C VAL A 123 -23.80 -2.89 -6.46
N THR A 124 -22.60 -2.57 -6.92
CA THR A 124 -22.08 -3.01 -8.22
C THR A 124 -21.41 -4.37 -8.11
N LYS A 125 -21.76 -5.29 -9.01
CA LYS A 125 -21.09 -6.60 -9.16
C LYS A 125 -20.74 -6.81 -10.63
N LEU A 126 -19.47 -7.15 -10.89
CA LEU A 126 -19.07 -7.59 -12.23
C LEU A 126 -19.31 -9.09 -12.38
N ALA A 127 -19.58 -9.52 -13.62
CA ALA A 127 -19.65 -10.96 -13.89
C ALA A 127 -18.28 -11.62 -13.68
N PRO A 128 -18.22 -12.77 -13.00
CA PRO A 128 -16.98 -13.54 -12.89
C PRO A 128 -16.40 -13.86 -14.26
N LEU A 129 -15.08 -13.89 -14.35
CA LEU A 129 -14.36 -14.27 -15.58
C LEU A 129 -13.10 -15.07 -15.24
N ALA A 130 -12.60 -15.86 -16.17
CA ALA A 130 -11.37 -16.61 -15.97
C ALA A 130 -10.16 -15.67 -16.00
N VAL A 131 -9.47 -15.51 -14.85
CA VAL A 131 -8.21 -14.79 -14.72
C VAL A 131 -7.14 -15.74 -14.25
N SER A 132 -5.99 -15.71 -14.90
CA SER A 132 -4.83 -16.51 -14.51
C SER A 132 -3.62 -15.61 -14.27
N VAL A 133 -3.10 -15.65 -13.05
CA VAL A 133 -1.82 -15.04 -12.67
C VAL A 133 -0.77 -16.17 -12.70
N ALA A 134 0.04 -16.21 -13.73
CA ALA A 134 1.06 -17.26 -13.89
C ALA A 134 2.18 -17.12 -12.83
N SER A 135 2.57 -15.90 -12.52
CA SER A 135 3.59 -15.58 -11.52
C SER A 135 3.36 -14.19 -10.97
N VAL A 136 3.93 -13.94 -9.80
CA VAL A 136 3.98 -12.58 -9.19
C VAL A 136 5.39 -12.03 -9.38
N ASP A 137 5.52 -10.93 -10.08
CA ASP A 137 6.79 -10.23 -10.25
C ASP A 137 7.30 -9.73 -8.88
N GLN A 138 8.50 -10.15 -8.53
CA GLN A 138 9.11 -9.79 -7.24
C GLN A 138 9.88 -8.46 -7.29
N SER A 139 9.88 -7.75 -8.41
CA SER A 139 10.63 -6.48 -8.58
C SER A 139 10.17 -5.37 -7.64
N LEU A 140 8.89 -5.38 -7.25
CA LEU A 140 8.30 -4.40 -6.32
C LEU A 140 8.19 -4.91 -4.88
N ARG A 141 8.77 -6.10 -4.57
CA ARG A 141 8.62 -6.75 -3.27
C ARG A 141 9.95 -7.16 -2.67
N VAL A 142 10.04 -7.05 -1.35
CA VAL A 142 11.16 -7.59 -0.55
C VAL A 142 10.63 -8.45 0.58
N THR A 143 11.24 -9.63 0.76
CA THR A 143 10.93 -10.53 1.88
C THR A 143 11.78 -10.19 3.10
N THR A 144 11.34 -10.61 4.28
CA THR A 144 12.08 -10.46 5.54
C THR A 144 13.51 -10.99 5.44
N ALA A 145 13.72 -12.14 4.82
CA ALA A 145 15.06 -12.71 4.63
C ALA A 145 15.98 -11.79 3.81
N LYS A 146 15.44 -11.14 2.76
CA LYS A 146 16.19 -10.17 1.95
C LYS A 146 16.48 -8.88 2.73
N VAL A 147 15.54 -8.42 3.57
CA VAL A 147 15.78 -7.25 4.45
C VAL A 147 16.92 -7.56 5.43
N VAL A 148 16.87 -8.70 6.10
CA VAL A 148 17.94 -9.15 7.03
C VAL A 148 19.30 -9.19 6.33
N ALA A 149 19.38 -9.82 5.16
CA ALA A 149 20.62 -9.92 4.39
C ALA A 149 21.12 -8.59 3.84
N GLY A 150 20.23 -7.61 3.66
CA GLY A 150 20.52 -6.31 3.07
C GLY A 150 20.71 -5.16 4.05
N LEU A 151 20.59 -5.40 5.37
CA LEU A 151 20.80 -4.35 6.38
C LEU A 151 22.15 -3.65 6.19
N GLY A 152 22.12 -2.31 6.25
CA GLY A 152 23.28 -1.44 6.03
C GLY A 152 23.67 -1.23 4.56
N ARG A 153 23.04 -1.93 3.59
CA ARG A 153 23.29 -1.78 2.16
C ARG A 153 22.09 -1.21 1.40
N MET A 154 20.88 -1.37 1.91
CA MET A 154 19.65 -0.78 1.39
C MET A 154 19.18 0.37 2.26
N LYS A 155 18.42 1.29 1.69
CA LYS A 155 17.77 2.38 2.42
C LYS A 155 16.39 1.91 2.87
N LEU A 156 16.21 1.77 4.19
CA LEU A 156 14.92 1.41 4.78
C LEU A 156 14.14 2.68 5.13
N ALA A 157 12.95 2.86 4.56
CA ALA A 157 12.03 3.95 4.88
C ALA A 157 10.85 3.40 5.71
N ASP A 158 10.72 3.86 6.94
CA ASP A 158 9.61 3.53 7.84
C ASP A 158 8.51 4.57 7.68
N VAL A 159 7.36 4.16 7.14
CA VAL A 159 6.24 5.07 6.89
C VAL A 159 5.18 5.05 8.00
N ARG A 160 5.44 4.40 9.13
CA ARG A 160 4.60 4.49 10.33
C ARG A 160 4.65 5.90 10.94
N SER A 161 3.84 6.14 11.95
CA SER A 161 3.89 7.41 12.66
C SER A 161 5.26 7.65 13.34
N SER A 162 5.59 8.91 13.59
CA SER A 162 6.84 9.26 14.29
C SER A 162 6.90 8.65 15.68
N GLU A 163 5.78 8.56 16.40
CA GLU A 163 5.70 7.95 17.72
C GLU A 163 5.99 6.44 17.68
N GLU A 164 5.50 5.75 16.64
CA GLU A 164 5.79 4.32 16.45
C GLU A 164 7.26 4.09 16.09
N TYR A 165 7.82 4.94 15.23
CA TYR A 165 9.23 4.90 14.86
C TYR A 165 10.14 5.16 16.06
N MET A 166 9.90 6.21 16.82
CA MET A 166 10.68 6.55 18.03
C MET A 166 10.51 5.52 19.15
N GLY A 167 9.42 4.76 19.13
CA GLY A 167 9.11 3.76 20.14
C GLY A 167 8.43 4.31 21.38
N THR A 168 7.81 5.48 21.29
CA THR A 168 6.94 6.05 22.32
C THR A 168 5.53 5.45 22.26
N LYS A 169 5.15 4.89 21.10
CA LYS A 169 3.91 4.16 20.87
C LYS A 169 4.21 2.78 20.27
N ALA A 170 3.58 1.73 20.80
CA ALA A 170 3.68 0.40 20.23
C ALA A 170 2.75 0.25 19.01
N SER A 171 3.23 -0.36 17.93
CA SER A 171 2.44 -0.67 16.75
C SER A 171 1.75 -2.03 16.93
N GLY A 172 0.42 -2.05 16.98
CA GLY A 172 -0.36 -3.29 17.03
C GLY A 172 0.01 -4.28 18.14
N GLY A 173 0.50 -3.80 19.30
CA GLY A 173 0.96 -4.64 20.40
C GLY A 173 2.36 -5.25 20.21
N MET A 174 3.08 -4.87 19.14
CA MET A 174 4.46 -5.29 18.89
C MET A 174 5.44 -4.52 19.76
N ARG A 175 6.72 -4.96 19.76
CA ARG A 175 7.81 -4.23 20.39
C ARG A 175 7.92 -2.82 19.83
N ALA A 176 8.04 -1.81 20.71
CA ALA A 176 8.11 -0.41 20.32
C ALA A 176 9.50 -0.04 19.76
N GLY A 177 9.54 0.78 18.71
CA GLY A 177 10.76 1.20 18.02
C GLY A 177 10.72 0.90 16.53
N HIS A 178 11.89 0.86 15.89
CA HIS A 178 12.05 0.68 14.44
C HIS A 178 13.12 -0.36 14.07
N ILE A 179 13.17 -0.76 12.82
CA ILE A 179 14.20 -1.65 12.26
C ILE A 179 15.54 -0.90 12.25
N PRO A 180 16.66 -1.52 12.70
CA PRO A 180 17.95 -0.86 12.68
C PRO A 180 18.31 -0.29 11.30
N GLY A 181 18.74 0.97 11.26
CA GLY A 181 19.09 1.68 10.04
C GLY A 181 17.91 2.20 9.21
N ALA A 182 16.67 1.99 9.64
CA ALA A 182 15.52 2.63 9.01
C ALA A 182 15.50 4.14 9.29
N VAL A 183 15.03 4.92 8.31
CA VAL A 183 14.77 6.35 8.41
C VAL A 183 13.27 6.61 8.46
N SER A 184 12.85 7.58 9.26
CA SER A 184 11.43 7.93 9.41
C SER A 184 10.94 8.77 8.22
N MET A 185 9.84 8.32 7.62
CA MET A 185 9.12 9.03 6.55
C MET A 185 7.61 8.81 6.73
N PRO A 186 6.97 9.45 7.72
CA PRO A 186 5.58 9.19 8.04
C PRO A 186 4.65 9.27 6.84
N PHE A 187 3.75 8.30 6.68
CA PHE A 187 2.81 8.18 5.57
C PHE A 187 2.03 9.47 5.31
N THR A 188 1.63 10.16 6.37
CA THR A 188 0.90 11.42 6.28
C THR A 188 1.65 12.52 5.54
N THR A 189 2.98 12.44 5.46
CA THR A 189 3.81 13.41 4.72
C THR A 189 3.74 13.24 3.20
N LEU A 190 3.19 12.13 2.72
CA LEU A 190 2.95 11.90 1.29
C LEU A 190 1.71 12.62 0.79
N LEU A 191 0.82 13.04 1.68
CA LEU A 191 -0.48 13.59 1.35
C LEU A 191 -0.62 15.04 1.84
N LYS A 192 -1.38 15.82 1.10
CA LYS A 192 -1.92 17.11 1.53
C LYS A 192 -3.12 16.88 2.45
N SER A 193 -3.56 17.93 3.14
CA SER A 193 -4.73 17.86 4.04
C SER A 193 -6.04 17.44 3.36
N ASN A 194 -6.14 17.65 2.04
CA ASN A 194 -7.29 17.22 1.24
C ASN A 194 -7.15 15.80 0.67
N GLY A 195 -6.14 15.03 1.09
CA GLY A 195 -5.92 13.65 0.65
C GLY A 195 -5.24 13.49 -0.72
N THR A 196 -4.96 14.58 -1.43
CA THR A 196 -4.16 14.51 -2.66
C THR A 196 -2.67 14.35 -2.35
N LEU A 197 -1.88 13.87 -3.30
CA LEU A 197 -0.44 13.74 -3.11
C LEU A 197 0.22 15.10 -2.86
N ALA A 198 1.20 15.12 -1.99
CA ALA A 198 2.09 16.27 -1.85
C ALA A 198 2.83 16.55 -3.17
N ASP A 199 3.28 17.77 -3.36
CA ASP A 199 3.90 18.16 -4.63
C ASP A 199 5.19 17.35 -4.88
N PRO A 200 5.43 16.88 -6.12
CA PRO A 200 6.60 16.04 -6.42
C PRO A 200 7.93 16.66 -5.96
N SER A 201 8.11 17.98 -6.09
CA SER A 201 9.30 18.69 -5.62
C SER A 201 9.47 18.61 -4.09
N GLN A 202 8.37 18.69 -3.34
CA GLN A 202 8.39 18.57 -1.87
C GLN A 202 8.75 17.14 -1.44
N LEU A 203 8.19 16.13 -2.11
CA LEU A 203 8.50 14.72 -1.84
C LEU A 203 9.95 14.39 -2.17
N ILE A 204 10.48 14.86 -3.29
CA ILE A 204 11.89 14.70 -3.66
C ILE A 204 12.80 15.36 -2.62
N ALA A 205 12.49 16.60 -2.20
CA ALA A 205 13.23 17.28 -1.16
C ALA A 205 13.19 16.55 0.18
N GLN A 206 12.05 15.95 0.52
CA GLN A 206 11.90 15.13 1.73
C GLN A 206 12.77 13.87 1.68
N LEU A 207 12.74 13.13 0.57
CA LEU A 207 13.59 11.96 0.35
C LEU A 207 15.08 12.34 0.48
N GLY A 208 15.50 13.45 -0.13
CA GLY A 208 16.86 13.94 -0.02
C GLY A 208 17.27 14.28 1.42
N ARG A 209 16.39 14.92 2.21
CA ARG A 209 16.65 15.25 3.62
C ARG A 209 16.88 14.02 4.51
N ILE A 210 16.24 12.90 4.21
CA ILE A 210 16.43 11.62 4.92
C ILE A 210 17.52 10.75 4.27
N GLY A 211 18.29 11.28 3.34
CA GLY A 211 19.43 10.62 2.71
C GLY A 211 19.05 9.55 1.70
N ILE A 212 17.89 9.65 1.06
CA ILE A 212 17.43 8.75 -0.03
C ILE A 212 17.60 9.48 -1.37
N THR A 213 18.31 8.83 -2.29
CA THR A 213 18.58 9.32 -3.65
C THR A 213 18.01 8.37 -4.71
N PRO A 214 17.86 8.81 -5.98
CA PRO A 214 17.37 7.93 -7.07
C PRO A 214 18.25 6.71 -7.36
N ASN A 215 19.51 6.72 -6.91
CA ASN A 215 20.45 5.61 -7.11
C ASN A 215 20.38 4.55 -5.98
N ASP A 216 19.67 4.83 -4.90
CA ASP A 216 19.57 3.92 -3.76
C ASP A 216 18.60 2.76 -4.06
N ASP A 217 18.88 1.61 -3.46
CA ASP A 217 17.94 0.50 -3.32
C ASP A 217 17.04 0.78 -2.12
N VAL A 218 15.84 1.32 -2.40
CA VAL A 218 14.92 1.78 -1.36
C VAL A 218 13.95 0.66 -0.99
N VAL A 219 13.85 0.37 0.28
CA VAL A 219 12.85 -0.57 0.83
C VAL A 219 11.94 0.19 1.78
N VAL A 220 10.66 0.17 1.47
CA VAL A 220 9.63 0.86 2.26
C VAL A 220 8.90 -0.16 3.13
N HIS A 221 8.70 0.14 4.40
CA HIS A 221 7.90 -0.69 5.30
C HIS A 221 6.95 0.16 6.16
N SER A 222 5.87 -0.44 6.60
CA SER A 222 4.90 0.12 7.53
C SER A 222 4.71 -0.83 8.72
N ALA A 223 3.52 -0.87 9.30
CA ALA A 223 3.15 -1.87 10.29
C ALA A 223 2.98 -3.26 9.65
N ASP A 224 2.15 -3.34 8.60
CA ASP A 224 1.66 -4.56 7.95
C ASP A 224 1.86 -4.59 6.41
N GLY A 225 2.58 -3.64 5.85
CA GLY A 225 2.86 -3.59 4.42
C GLY A 225 1.78 -2.88 3.56
N VAL A 226 0.74 -2.31 4.17
CA VAL A 226 -0.36 -1.63 3.45
C VAL A 226 0.04 -0.21 3.06
N GLN A 227 0.35 0.65 4.03
CA GLN A 227 0.81 2.02 3.77
C GLN A 227 2.09 2.05 2.94
N SER A 228 3.01 1.12 3.23
CA SER A 228 4.28 1.03 2.50
C SER A 228 4.11 0.61 1.03
N ALA A 229 3.07 -0.16 0.69
CA ALA A 229 2.75 -0.45 -0.70
C ALA A 229 2.34 0.81 -1.47
N PHE A 230 1.49 1.65 -0.90
CA PHE A 230 1.14 2.96 -1.46
C PHE A 230 2.38 3.85 -1.61
N ALA A 231 3.16 3.99 -0.53
CA ALA A 231 4.38 4.80 -0.55
C ALA A 231 5.40 4.31 -1.60
N THR A 232 5.53 3.00 -1.79
CA THR A 232 6.36 2.40 -2.85
C THR A 232 5.92 2.87 -4.23
N LEU A 233 4.61 2.90 -4.51
CA LEU A 233 4.10 3.38 -5.80
C LEU A 233 4.38 4.87 -6.01
N VAL A 234 4.21 5.69 -4.97
CA VAL A 234 4.50 7.13 -5.02
C VAL A 234 5.97 7.38 -5.28
N ILE A 235 6.85 6.75 -4.52
CA ILE A 235 8.32 6.92 -4.65
C ILE A 235 8.79 6.45 -6.02
N ASN A 236 8.26 5.33 -6.56
CA ASN A 236 8.57 4.90 -7.93
C ASN A 236 8.05 5.88 -8.98
N GLY A 237 6.89 6.51 -8.75
CA GLY A 237 6.36 7.57 -9.61
C GLY A 237 7.25 8.82 -9.68
N LEU A 238 8.11 9.04 -8.70
CA LEU A 238 9.11 10.11 -8.67
C LEU A 238 10.45 9.72 -9.33
N GLY A 239 10.54 8.51 -9.92
CA GLY A 239 11.76 8.04 -10.60
C GLY A 239 12.77 7.31 -9.71
N TYR A 240 12.42 6.98 -8.48
CA TYR A 240 13.24 6.17 -7.58
C TYR A 240 13.01 4.67 -7.81
N LYS A 241 13.84 3.83 -7.17
CA LYS A 241 13.72 2.37 -7.19
C LYS A 241 13.29 1.86 -5.81
N ALA A 242 12.00 1.90 -5.54
CA ALA A 242 11.45 1.48 -4.26
C ALA A 242 10.73 0.13 -4.34
N ARG A 243 10.85 -0.66 -3.28
CA ARG A 243 10.22 -1.96 -3.10
C ARG A 243 9.50 -2.02 -1.76
N ASN A 244 8.34 -2.65 -1.72
CA ASN A 244 7.58 -2.84 -0.49
C ASN A 244 8.10 -4.07 0.27
N TYR A 245 8.45 -3.90 1.54
CA TYR A 245 8.59 -5.01 2.47
C TYR A 245 7.22 -5.32 3.06
N ASP A 246 6.50 -6.28 2.48
CA ASP A 246 5.10 -6.56 2.81
C ASP A 246 4.90 -7.26 4.17
N GLY A 247 5.88 -8.01 4.68
CA GLY A 247 5.87 -8.50 6.07
C GLY A 247 6.02 -7.38 7.11
N SER A 248 6.72 -6.32 6.73
CA SER A 248 6.81 -5.05 7.46
C SER A 248 7.25 -5.19 8.92
N PHE A 249 6.92 -4.18 9.72
CA PHE A 249 7.36 -4.13 11.12
C PHE A 249 6.73 -5.23 11.98
N TYR A 250 5.51 -5.68 11.68
CA TYR A 250 4.87 -6.75 12.44
C TYR A 250 5.67 -8.05 12.34
N GLU A 251 6.01 -8.49 11.12
CA GLU A 251 6.82 -9.70 10.94
C GLU A 251 8.25 -9.53 11.50
N TRP A 252 8.82 -8.33 11.36
CA TRP A 252 10.13 -8.02 11.94
C TRP A 252 10.12 -8.12 13.46
N ALA A 253 9.20 -7.40 14.11
CA ALA A 253 9.13 -7.28 15.57
C ALA A 253 8.54 -8.52 16.25
N GLY A 254 7.82 -9.36 15.52
CA GLY A 254 7.31 -10.64 16.00
C GLY A 254 8.43 -11.64 16.33
N ASP A 255 9.52 -11.60 15.58
CA ASP A 255 10.71 -12.42 15.86
C ASP A 255 11.56 -11.76 16.96
N LYS A 256 11.58 -12.40 18.14
CA LYS A 256 12.33 -11.90 19.31
C LYS A 256 13.85 -11.88 19.09
N GLY A 257 14.36 -12.66 18.14
CA GLY A 257 15.78 -12.68 17.78
C GLY A 257 16.23 -11.47 16.96
N ARG A 258 15.29 -10.69 16.39
CA ARG A 258 15.62 -9.49 15.61
C ARG A 258 15.72 -8.26 16.50
N GLN A 259 16.72 -7.43 16.23
CA GLN A 259 16.89 -6.18 16.95
C GLN A 259 15.79 -5.18 16.56
N VAL A 260 15.26 -4.48 17.56
CA VAL A 260 14.42 -3.29 17.42
C VAL A 260 15.08 -2.18 18.22
N VAL A 261 15.30 -1.03 17.58
CA VAL A 261 15.93 0.13 18.22
C VAL A 261 14.90 1.20 18.52
N LYS A 262 15.13 1.95 19.59
CA LYS A 262 14.35 3.13 19.95
C LYS A 262 15.24 4.35 19.77
N GLN A 263 14.70 5.43 19.27
CA GLN A 263 15.39 6.70 19.32
C GLN A 263 15.23 7.26 20.73
N ALA A 264 16.35 7.60 21.38
CA ALA A 264 16.28 8.34 22.64
C ALA A 264 15.50 9.64 22.38
N ALA A 265 14.55 9.98 23.26
CA ALA A 265 13.95 11.31 23.24
C ALA A 265 15.10 12.31 23.37
N GLY A 266 15.34 13.11 22.33
CA GLY A 266 16.30 14.18 22.40
C GLY A 266 15.94 15.06 23.59
N HIS A 267 16.88 15.26 24.51
CA HIS A 267 16.79 16.36 25.45
C HIS A 267 17.19 17.59 24.62
N ASP A 268 16.16 18.35 24.17
CA ASP A 268 16.34 19.71 23.70
C ASP A 268 16.67 20.64 24.89
#